data_64af8e2dd8b8e6e74420b0ffd0de40ef
#
_entry.id   64af8e2dd8b8e6e74420b0ffd0de40ef
#
_cell.length_a   1.000
_cell.length_b   1.000
_cell.length_c   1.000
_cell.angle_alpha   90.00
_cell.angle_beta   90.00
_cell.angle_gamma   90.00
#
_symmetry.space_group_name_H-M   'P 1'
#
loop_
_entity.id
_entity.type
_entity.pdbx_description
1 polymer ?
#
loop_
_entity_poly.entity_id
_entity_poly.type
_entity_poly.pdbx_seq_one_letter_code
_entity_poly.pdbx_strand_id
1 'polypeptide(L)'
;MAAAWADGKCEPAERDKAFELVAKLAGRTTHELPASLVARMLSFVPDKFDMASTTVAFRAMTPRERRRLVAMVREICDANGAYDLEEERFVMALVFSLALAEEDVGDLVFRIAPGLNGAAKRAFDVLFAGTVLALAWPLLVAIGLAVRLESPGPAIFKQRRYGRGGEEIEVWKFRTMRAMENGAQVKQATKGDPRVTRLGAFLRRTSLDELPQFVNVLRGDMSVVGPRPHAVAHNRHYRTQILEYMLRHKVKPGITGWAQVNGWRGETDTLDKMVGRVEHDLEYMKSWTLGLDLKIVFLTVFGRKVREGAY
;
A
#
# COMPACT_ATOMS: atom_id res chain seq x y z
N MET A 1 -5.11 -22.65 13.94
CA MET A 1 -5.99 -23.15 12.84
C MET A 1 -6.61 -22.02 12.04
N ALA A 2 -7.20 -20.97 12.65
CA ALA A 2 -7.79 -19.87 11.87
C ALA A 2 -6.78 -19.22 10.90
N ALA A 3 -5.53 -19.05 11.32
CA ALA A 3 -4.47 -18.54 10.46
C ALA A 3 -4.17 -19.45 9.25
N ALA A 4 -4.18 -20.76 9.44
CA ALA A 4 -3.98 -21.75 8.38
C ALA A 4 -5.17 -21.87 7.41
N TRP A 5 -6.25 -21.13 7.63
CA TRP A 5 -7.43 -21.04 6.77
C TRP A 5 -7.66 -19.60 6.28
N ALA A 6 -6.70 -18.72 6.45
CA ALA A 6 -6.88 -17.29 6.21
C ALA A 6 -7.21 -16.96 4.74
N ASP A 7 -6.65 -17.72 3.79
CA ASP A 7 -6.88 -17.60 2.34
C ASP A 7 -8.05 -18.50 1.84
N GLY A 8 -8.77 -19.17 2.76
CA GLY A 8 -9.85 -20.10 2.45
C GLY A 8 -9.38 -21.53 2.15
N LYS A 9 -8.08 -21.83 2.28
CA LYS A 9 -7.50 -23.15 2.11
C LYS A 9 -6.54 -23.41 3.24
N CYS A 10 -6.46 -24.65 3.71
CA CYS A 10 -5.51 -25.05 4.75
C CYS A 10 -4.46 -25.97 4.09
N GLU A 11 -3.33 -25.42 3.74
CA GLU A 11 -2.24 -26.18 3.17
C GLU A 11 -1.54 -27.04 4.23
N PRO A 12 -0.93 -28.19 3.82
CA PRO A 12 -0.25 -29.07 4.76
C PRO A 12 0.84 -28.37 5.58
N ALA A 13 1.63 -27.49 4.96
CA ALA A 13 2.73 -26.78 5.62
C ALA A 13 2.21 -25.85 6.74
N GLU A 14 1.13 -25.11 6.48
CA GLU A 14 0.50 -24.21 7.45
C GLU A 14 -0.14 -24.96 8.60
N ARG A 15 -0.84 -26.05 8.28
CA ARG A 15 -1.43 -26.93 9.27
C ARG A 15 -0.36 -27.53 10.18
N ASP A 16 0.71 -28.06 9.61
CA ASP A 16 1.79 -28.71 10.36
C ASP A 16 2.53 -27.67 11.22
N LYS A 17 2.72 -26.45 10.72
CA LYS A 17 3.26 -25.34 11.50
C LYS A 17 2.34 -24.93 12.67
N ALA A 18 1.04 -24.92 12.45
CA ALA A 18 0.09 -24.66 13.54
C ALA A 18 0.18 -25.72 14.65
N PHE A 19 0.31 -27.01 14.30
CA PHE A 19 0.53 -28.09 15.27
C PHE A 19 1.85 -27.92 16.01
N GLU A 20 2.95 -27.61 15.31
CA GLU A 20 4.26 -27.34 15.90
C GLU A 20 4.20 -26.24 16.96
N LEU A 21 3.59 -25.10 16.61
CA LEU A 21 3.51 -23.95 17.52
C LEU A 21 2.65 -24.24 18.74
N VAL A 22 1.54 -24.96 18.57
CA VAL A 22 0.69 -25.39 19.71
C VAL A 22 1.44 -26.36 20.62
N ALA A 23 2.19 -27.31 20.06
CA ALA A 23 3.02 -28.24 20.83
C ALA A 23 4.10 -27.49 21.61
N LYS A 24 4.79 -26.54 20.98
CA LYS A 24 5.80 -25.67 21.60
C LYS A 24 5.24 -24.85 22.77
N LEU A 25 4.03 -24.31 22.61
CA LEU A 25 3.33 -23.58 23.69
C LEU A 25 2.98 -24.50 24.86
N ALA A 26 2.63 -25.75 24.58
CA ALA A 26 2.34 -26.76 25.60
C ALA A 26 3.59 -27.37 26.25
N GLY A 27 4.81 -27.00 25.81
CA GLY A 27 6.06 -27.61 26.25
C GLY A 27 6.19 -29.09 25.85
N ARG A 28 5.62 -29.47 24.67
CA ARG A 28 5.53 -30.84 24.17
C ARG A 28 6.00 -30.92 22.73
N THR A 29 6.18 -32.15 22.24
CA THR A 29 6.31 -32.42 20.81
C THR A 29 4.93 -32.58 20.16
N THR A 30 4.86 -32.52 18.84
CA THR A 30 3.58 -32.67 18.10
C THR A 30 2.92 -34.03 18.33
N HIS A 31 3.71 -35.09 18.55
CA HIS A 31 3.22 -36.42 18.82
C HIS A 31 2.67 -36.61 20.26
N GLU A 32 3.05 -35.73 21.17
CA GLU A 32 2.61 -35.75 22.58
C GLU A 32 1.38 -34.88 22.85
N LEU A 33 0.83 -34.25 21.80
CA LEU A 33 -0.38 -33.46 21.94
C LEU A 33 -1.58 -34.36 22.34
N PRO A 34 -2.44 -33.91 23.29
CA PRO A 34 -3.65 -34.64 23.68
C PRO A 34 -4.53 -34.89 22.44
N ALA A 35 -5.05 -36.11 22.32
CA ALA A 35 -5.92 -36.49 21.20
C ALA A 35 -7.15 -35.56 21.06
N SER A 36 -7.71 -35.11 22.20
CA SER A 36 -8.81 -34.15 22.21
C SER A 36 -8.47 -32.80 21.62
N LEU A 37 -7.22 -32.32 21.81
CA LEU A 37 -6.74 -31.07 21.23
C LEU A 37 -6.51 -31.24 19.73
N VAL A 38 -5.87 -32.32 19.32
CA VAL A 38 -5.67 -32.69 17.91
C VAL A 38 -7.01 -32.76 17.18
N ALA A 39 -8.01 -33.47 17.76
CA ALA A 39 -9.34 -33.57 17.17
C ALA A 39 -10.01 -32.18 17.01
N ARG A 40 -9.89 -31.30 18.01
CA ARG A 40 -10.40 -29.92 17.91
C ARG A 40 -9.70 -29.10 16.84
N MET A 41 -8.40 -29.26 16.67
CA MET A 41 -7.65 -28.54 15.61
C MET A 41 -8.07 -29.03 14.23
N LEU A 42 -8.24 -30.35 14.04
CA LEU A 42 -8.67 -30.95 12.78
C LEU A 42 -10.14 -30.67 12.44
N SER A 43 -11.01 -30.50 13.44
CA SER A 43 -12.43 -30.17 13.26
C SER A 43 -12.72 -28.68 13.21
N PHE A 44 -11.69 -27.85 13.03
CA PHE A 44 -11.86 -26.40 12.93
C PHE A 44 -12.69 -26.03 11.68
N VAL A 45 -13.71 -25.19 11.88
CA VAL A 45 -14.59 -24.69 10.82
C VAL A 45 -14.39 -23.19 10.69
N PRO A 46 -13.82 -22.69 9.57
CA PRO A 46 -13.50 -21.28 9.37
C PRO A 46 -14.72 -20.36 9.53
N ASP A 47 -15.86 -20.75 8.95
CA ASP A 47 -17.10 -19.94 8.96
C ASP A 47 -17.69 -19.69 10.38
N LYS A 48 -17.26 -20.48 11.36
CA LYS A 48 -17.67 -20.33 12.78
C LYS A 48 -16.66 -19.52 13.60
N PHE A 49 -15.53 -19.11 13.00
CA PHE A 49 -14.51 -18.35 13.69
C PHE A 49 -14.86 -16.86 13.71
N ASP A 50 -14.98 -16.29 14.90
CA ASP A 50 -15.09 -14.86 15.12
C ASP A 50 -13.82 -14.32 15.77
N MET A 51 -13.08 -13.51 15.02
CA MET A 51 -11.85 -12.88 15.47
C MET A 51 -12.09 -11.99 16.69
N ALA A 52 -13.16 -11.19 16.67
CA ALA A 52 -13.41 -10.19 17.69
C ALA A 52 -13.66 -10.85 19.05
N SER A 53 -14.55 -11.86 19.12
CA SER A 53 -14.84 -12.58 20.36
C SER A 53 -13.65 -13.38 20.87
N THR A 54 -12.90 -14.03 19.95
CA THR A 54 -11.74 -14.86 20.29
C THR A 54 -10.61 -14.03 20.91
N THR A 55 -10.40 -12.80 20.45
CA THR A 55 -9.28 -11.95 20.90
C THR A 55 -9.55 -11.18 22.20
N VAL A 56 -10.80 -11.12 22.67
CA VAL A 56 -11.15 -10.41 23.93
C VAL A 56 -10.28 -10.86 25.10
N ALA A 57 -10.13 -12.16 25.28
CA ALA A 57 -9.32 -12.72 26.38
C ALA A 57 -7.84 -12.31 26.31
N PHE A 58 -7.30 -12.13 25.10
CA PHE A 58 -5.90 -11.77 24.87
C PHE A 58 -5.62 -10.27 25.08
N ARG A 59 -6.65 -9.42 25.12
CA ARG A 59 -6.49 -7.97 25.40
C ARG A 59 -5.97 -7.70 26.82
N ALA A 60 -6.18 -8.63 27.76
CA ALA A 60 -5.64 -8.55 29.12
C ALA A 60 -4.12 -8.81 29.19
N MET A 61 -3.52 -9.39 28.14
CA MET A 61 -2.09 -9.62 28.04
C MET A 61 -1.31 -8.33 27.82
N THR A 62 -0.02 -8.34 28.17
CA THR A 62 0.89 -7.22 27.87
C THR A 62 1.04 -7.01 26.36
N PRO A 63 1.39 -5.80 25.89
CA PRO A 63 1.66 -5.54 24.47
C PRO A 63 2.70 -6.50 23.87
N ARG A 64 3.73 -6.87 24.67
CA ARG A 64 4.79 -7.80 24.25
C ARG A 64 4.26 -9.22 24.00
N GLU A 65 3.36 -9.71 24.85
CA GLU A 65 2.73 -11.03 24.67
C GLU A 65 1.78 -11.04 23.48
N ARG A 66 0.97 -9.99 23.32
CA ARG A 66 0.09 -9.82 22.15
C ARG A 66 0.89 -9.78 20.84
N ARG A 67 2.03 -9.05 20.82
CA ARG A 67 2.94 -9.04 19.68
C ARG A 67 3.50 -10.44 19.37
N ARG A 68 3.87 -11.23 20.41
CA ARG A 68 4.33 -12.61 20.24
C ARG A 68 3.27 -13.49 19.61
N LEU A 69 1.99 -13.31 19.97
CA LEU A 69 0.87 -14.01 19.35
C LEU A 69 0.77 -13.68 17.85
N VAL A 70 0.86 -12.39 17.49
CA VAL A 70 0.87 -11.97 16.07
C VAL A 70 2.04 -12.61 15.33
N ALA A 71 3.24 -12.63 15.91
CA ALA A 71 4.41 -13.26 15.30
C ALA A 71 4.21 -14.77 15.04
N MET A 72 3.61 -15.48 15.99
CA MET A 72 3.30 -16.90 15.82
C MET A 72 2.25 -17.16 14.73
N VAL A 73 1.21 -16.33 14.66
CA VAL A 73 0.22 -16.39 13.60
C VAL A 73 0.88 -16.12 12.24
N ARG A 74 1.80 -15.17 12.20
CA ARG A 74 2.60 -14.87 10.99
C ARG A 74 3.43 -16.05 10.53
N GLU A 75 4.07 -16.78 11.47
CA GLU A 75 4.83 -18.00 11.14
C GLU A 75 3.96 -19.09 10.49
N ILE A 76 2.66 -19.15 10.82
CA ILE A 76 1.72 -20.07 10.18
C ILE A 76 1.44 -19.63 8.73
N CYS A 77 1.07 -18.37 8.54
CA CYS A 77 0.79 -17.81 7.21
C CYS A 77 1.99 -17.90 6.25
N ASP A 78 3.21 -17.78 6.77
CA ASP A 78 4.43 -17.85 5.97
C ASP A 78 4.92 -19.29 5.72
N ALA A 79 4.27 -20.31 6.27
CA ALA A 79 4.80 -21.68 6.27
C ALA A 79 4.87 -22.34 4.88
N ASN A 80 3.99 -21.96 3.96
CA ASN A 80 3.98 -22.46 2.58
C ASN A 80 4.98 -21.71 1.67
N GLY A 81 5.59 -20.61 2.17
CA GLY A 81 6.53 -19.76 1.41
C GLY A 81 5.89 -18.92 0.30
N ALA A 82 4.58 -18.98 0.12
CA ALA A 82 3.83 -18.17 -0.79
C ALA A 82 3.42 -16.83 -0.14
N TYR A 83 3.19 -15.82 -0.97
CA TYR A 83 2.59 -14.57 -0.53
C TYR A 83 1.11 -14.56 -0.88
N ASP A 84 0.24 -14.54 0.13
CA ASP A 84 -1.18 -14.37 -0.05
C ASP A 84 -1.70 -13.10 0.66
N LEU A 85 -2.58 -12.37 -0.02
CA LEU A 85 -3.12 -11.11 0.49
C LEU A 85 -4.18 -11.33 1.57
N GLU A 86 -4.93 -12.44 1.49
CA GLU A 86 -5.95 -12.76 2.50
C GLU A 86 -5.30 -13.12 3.84
N GLU A 87 -4.14 -13.77 3.83
CA GLU A 87 -3.33 -14.00 5.04
C GLU A 87 -2.85 -12.68 5.64
N GLU A 88 -2.44 -11.72 4.80
CA GLU A 88 -2.05 -10.40 5.25
C GLU A 88 -3.23 -9.64 5.89
N ARG A 89 -4.42 -9.74 5.30
CA ARG A 89 -5.66 -9.20 5.88
C ARG A 89 -5.96 -9.83 7.23
N PHE A 90 -5.78 -11.15 7.34
CA PHE A 90 -6.00 -11.87 8.60
C PHE A 90 -5.05 -11.38 9.70
N VAL A 91 -3.75 -11.26 9.42
CA VAL A 91 -2.75 -10.74 10.36
C VAL A 91 -3.08 -9.31 10.78
N MET A 92 -3.48 -8.45 9.82
CA MET A 92 -3.88 -7.07 10.12
C MET A 92 -5.14 -7.03 11.00
N ALA A 93 -6.16 -7.83 10.69
CA ALA A 93 -7.37 -7.93 11.49
C ALA A 93 -7.06 -8.38 12.94
N LEU A 94 -6.11 -9.31 13.09
CA LEU A 94 -5.65 -9.76 14.40
C LEU A 94 -4.97 -8.62 15.18
N VAL A 95 -4.08 -7.85 14.55
CA VAL A 95 -3.41 -6.69 15.15
C VAL A 95 -4.43 -5.68 15.67
N PHE A 96 -5.44 -5.35 14.86
CA PHE A 96 -6.54 -4.46 15.24
C PHE A 96 -7.35 -5.02 16.41
N SER A 97 -7.73 -6.30 16.33
CA SER A 97 -8.53 -6.97 17.36
C SER A 97 -7.79 -7.07 18.70
N LEU A 98 -6.46 -7.14 18.66
CA LEU A 98 -5.59 -7.14 19.84
C LEU A 98 -5.27 -5.72 20.35
N ALA A 99 -5.75 -4.66 19.71
CA ALA A 99 -5.45 -3.27 20.04
C ALA A 99 -3.93 -2.99 20.17
N LEU A 100 -3.13 -3.50 19.22
CA LEU A 100 -1.70 -3.22 19.11
C LEU A 100 -1.47 -1.96 18.27
N ALA A 101 -0.53 -1.12 18.67
CA ALA A 101 -0.10 0.01 17.85
C ALA A 101 0.76 -0.46 16.66
N GLU A 102 0.71 0.26 15.54
CA GLU A 102 1.52 -0.06 14.35
C GLU A 102 3.03 -0.08 14.64
N GLU A 103 3.49 0.81 15.51
CA GLU A 103 4.89 0.89 15.95
C GLU A 103 5.37 -0.39 16.67
N ASP A 104 4.46 -1.10 17.33
CA ASP A 104 4.78 -2.34 18.04
C ASP A 104 4.89 -3.55 17.12
N VAL A 105 4.32 -3.50 15.92
CA VAL A 105 4.19 -4.63 15.00
C VAL A 105 4.64 -4.33 13.57
N GLY A 106 5.27 -3.17 13.34
CA GLY A 106 5.63 -2.69 12.00
C GLY A 106 6.43 -3.71 11.18
N ASP A 107 7.37 -4.42 11.79
CA ASP A 107 8.16 -5.49 11.17
C ASP A 107 7.33 -6.74 10.83
N LEU A 108 6.22 -6.99 11.51
CA LEU A 108 5.31 -8.12 11.24
C LEU A 108 4.26 -7.77 10.18
N VAL A 109 3.75 -6.53 10.21
CA VAL A 109 2.67 -6.07 9.36
C VAL A 109 3.17 -5.48 8.04
N PHE A 110 4.31 -4.76 8.07
CA PHE A 110 4.90 -4.11 6.89
C PHE A 110 5.87 -5.01 6.09
N ARG A 111 5.71 -6.32 6.18
CA ARG A 111 6.53 -7.26 5.41
C ARG A 111 6.33 -7.05 3.91
N ILE A 112 7.45 -6.87 3.20
CA ILE A 112 7.44 -6.57 1.78
C ILE A 112 7.04 -7.83 1.00
N ALA A 113 6.06 -7.69 0.10
CA ALA A 113 5.67 -8.77 -0.80
C ALA A 113 6.85 -9.19 -1.70
N PRO A 114 7.26 -10.48 -1.69
CA PRO A 114 8.25 -10.98 -2.63
C PRO A 114 7.75 -10.78 -4.07
N GLY A 115 8.64 -10.43 -4.98
CA GLY A 115 8.31 -10.26 -6.40
C GLY A 115 7.94 -8.84 -6.82
N LEU A 116 7.01 -8.16 -6.16
CA LEU A 116 6.61 -6.76 -6.46
C LEU A 116 7.76 -5.75 -6.32
N ASN A 117 8.75 -6.02 -5.51
CA ASN A 117 9.97 -5.24 -5.36
C ASN A 117 11.21 -6.02 -5.86
N GLY A 118 11.01 -7.01 -6.72
CA GLY A 118 12.07 -7.83 -7.29
C GLY A 118 12.96 -7.07 -8.29
N ALA A 119 14.09 -7.68 -8.66
CA ALA A 119 15.07 -7.08 -9.56
C ALA A 119 14.48 -6.74 -10.95
N ALA A 120 13.61 -7.59 -11.50
CA ALA A 120 12.96 -7.37 -12.80
C ALA A 120 12.06 -6.12 -12.78
N LYS A 121 11.25 -5.95 -11.72
CA LYS A 121 10.44 -4.76 -11.50
C LYS A 121 11.31 -3.51 -11.39
N ARG A 122 12.40 -3.57 -10.62
CA ARG A 122 13.33 -2.46 -10.46
C ARG A 122 14.02 -2.09 -11.76
N ALA A 123 14.47 -3.07 -12.55
CA ALA A 123 15.07 -2.84 -13.85
C ALA A 123 14.10 -2.13 -14.81
N PHE A 124 12.84 -2.60 -14.86
CA PHE A 124 11.77 -1.92 -15.61
C PHE A 124 11.60 -0.47 -15.16
N ASP A 125 11.47 -0.21 -13.85
CA ASP A 125 11.29 1.13 -13.29
C ASP A 125 12.44 2.08 -13.68
N VAL A 126 13.69 1.62 -13.55
CA VAL A 126 14.89 2.43 -13.87
C VAL A 126 14.99 2.71 -15.37
N LEU A 127 14.81 1.69 -16.21
CA LEU A 127 14.89 1.85 -17.66
C LEU A 127 13.78 2.76 -18.17
N PHE A 128 12.55 2.55 -17.71
CA PHE A 128 11.42 3.37 -18.12
C PHE A 128 11.56 4.82 -17.65
N ALA A 129 11.85 5.04 -16.37
CA ALA A 129 12.02 6.39 -15.83
C ALA A 129 13.22 7.12 -16.45
N GLY A 130 14.34 6.44 -16.67
CA GLY A 130 15.51 6.99 -17.36
C GLY A 130 15.19 7.42 -18.78
N THR A 131 14.49 6.58 -19.54
CA THR A 131 14.06 6.89 -20.91
C THR A 131 13.12 8.10 -20.94
N VAL A 132 12.09 8.13 -20.05
CA VAL A 132 11.17 9.28 -19.97
C VAL A 132 11.92 10.57 -19.66
N LEU A 133 12.81 10.57 -18.67
CA LEU A 133 13.59 11.77 -18.31
C LEU A 133 14.55 12.19 -19.41
N ALA A 134 15.22 11.25 -20.09
CA ALA A 134 16.12 11.53 -21.20
C ALA A 134 15.41 12.15 -22.41
N LEU A 135 14.17 11.73 -22.69
CA LEU A 135 13.37 12.28 -23.78
C LEU A 135 12.67 13.59 -23.39
N ALA A 136 12.21 13.69 -22.14
CA ALA A 136 11.42 14.83 -21.67
C ALA A 136 12.26 15.98 -21.08
N TRP A 137 13.59 15.87 -20.96
CA TRP A 137 14.40 16.90 -20.29
C TRP A 137 14.24 18.31 -20.87
N PRO A 138 14.12 18.55 -22.19
CA PRO A 138 13.93 19.92 -22.69
C PRO A 138 12.58 20.48 -22.25
N LEU A 139 11.53 19.62 -22.26
CA LEU A 139 10.20 19.97 -21.79
C LEU A 139 10.21 20.27 -20.28
N LEU A 140 10.92 19.48 -19.48
CA LEU A 140 11.04 19.71 -18.03
C LEU A 140 11.68 21.08 -17.73
N VAL A 141 12.74 21.45 -18.48
CA VAL A 141 13.38 22.76 -18.35
C VAL A 141 12.41 23.87 -18.74
N ALA A 142 11.74 23.74 -19.89
CA ALA A 142 10.77 24.74 -20.37
C ALA A 142 9.62 24.95 -19.36
N ILE A 143 9.03 23.86 -18.82
CA ILE A 143 7.99 23.95 -17.79
C ILE A 143 8.56 24.60 -16.53
N GLY A 144 9.75 24.22 -16.09
CA GLY A 144 10.38 24.78 -14.90
C GLY A 144 10.59 26.30 -14.99
N LEU A 145 11.03 26.78 -16.15
CA LEU A 145 11.17 28.21 -16.44
C LEU A 145 9.80 28.91 -16.46
N ALA A 146 8.80 28.34 -17.16
CA ALA A 146 7.47 28.90 -17.25
C ALA A 146 6.79 29.04 -15.86
N VAL A 147 6.93 28.02 -14.98
CA VAL A 147 6.43 28.05 -13.60
C VAL A 147 7.07 29.18 -12.79
N ARG A 148 8.39 29.40 -12.96
CA ARG A 148 9.10 30.48 -12.25
C ARG A 148 8.73 31.87 -12.77
N LEU A 149 8.42 32.01 -14.05
CA LEU A 149 7.98 33.27 -14.67
C LEU A 149 6.54 33.60 -14.27
N GLU A 150 5.66 32.59 -14.13
CA GLU A 150 4.24 32.84 -13.78
C GLU A 150 4.05 33.26 -12.31
N SER A 151 4.86 32.73 -11.39
CA SER A 151 4.74 33.03 -9.97
C SER A 151 6.08 32.90 -9.23
N PRO A 152 6.33 33.74 -8.19
CA PRO A 152 7.58 33.69 -7.43
C PRO A 152 7.73 32.37 -6.64
N GLY A 153 8.97 31.85 -6.53
CA GLY A 153 9.34 30.68 -5.76
C GLY A 153 9.91 29.53 -6.58
N PRO A 154 10.19 28.37 -5.96
CA PRO A 154 10.82 27.21 -6.62
C PRO A 154 9.89 26.59 -7.67
N ALA A 155 10.45 26.12 -8.81
CA ALA A 155 9.67 25.44 -9.84
C ALA A 155 9.16 24.08 -9.37
N ILE A 156 9.94 23.39 -8.55
CA ILE A 156 9.61 22.07 -7.99
C ILE A 156 9.04 22.23 -6.58
N PHE A 157 7.90 21.61 -6.37
CA PHE A 157 7.28 21.41 -5.05
C PHE A 157 7.53 19.97 -4.60
N LYS A 158 7.98 19.82 -3.36
CA LYS A 158 8.23 18.54 -2.71
C LYS A 158 7.17 18.32 -1.65
N GLN A 159 6.36 17.29 -1.81
CA GLN A 159 5.29 16.95 -0.87
C GLN A 159 5.62 15.69 -0.10
N ARG A 160 5.55 15.75 1.24
CA ARG A 160 5.72 14.56 2.08
C ARG A 160 4.54 13.61 1.92
N ARG A 161 4.87 12.37 1.64
CA ARG A 161 3.92 11.26 1.48
C ARG A 161 4.50 9.99 2.09
N TYR A 162 3.67 8.98 2.33
CA TYR A 162 4.18 7.69 2.74
C TYR A 162 4.61 6.86 1.52
N GLY A 163 5.81 6.30 1.64
CA GLY A 163 6.41 5.32 0.74
C GLY A 163 6.20 3.90 1.22
N ARG A 164 7.09 3.02 0.78
CA ARG A 164 7.13 1.62 1.20
C ARG A 164 7.45 1.50 2.69
N GLY A 165 6.78 0.57 3.38
CA GLY A 165 6.95 0.36 4.82
C GLY A 165 6.38 1.49 5.70
N GLY A 166 5.64 2.44 5.13
CA GLY A 166 5.13 3.59 5.87
C GLY A 166 6.18 4.68 6.15
N GLU A 167 7.36 4.59 5.52
CA GLU A 167 8.39 5.63 5.63
C GLU A 167 7.96 6.91 4.88
N GLU A 168 8.32 8.08 5.41
CA GLU A 168 8.04 9.34 4.72
C GLU A 168 9.02 9.56 3.57
N ILE A 169 8.47 9.87 2.39
CA ILE A 169 9.22 10.23 1.19
C ILE A 169 8.80 11.61 0.69
N GLU A 170 9.71 12.30 -0.01
CA GLU A 170 9.40 13.55 -0.71
C GLU A 170 9.02 13.27 -2.16
N VAL A 171 7.75 13.42 -2.52
CA VAL A 171 7.27 13.31 -3.88
C VAL A 171 7.43 14.64 -4.61
N TRP A 172 8.15 14.63 -5.75
CA TRP A 172 8.47 15.81 -6.52
C TRP A 172 7.40 16.10 -7.58
N LYS A 173 6.97 17.36 -7.66
CA LYS A 173 6.03 17.84 -8.69
C LYS A 173 6.41 19.24 -9.15
N PHE A 174 5.99 19.64 -10.34
CA PHE A 174 5.99 21.06 -10.66
C PHE A 174 4.98 21.80 -9.77
N ARG A 175 5.34 23.01 -9.37
CA ARG A 175 4.45 23.87 -8.61
C ARG A 175 3.30 24.33 -9.52
N THR A 176 2.07 24.04 -9.12
CA THR A 176 0.84 24.38 -9.83
C THR A 176 -0.04 25.37 -9.07
N MET A 177 0.36 25.77 -7.86
CA MET A 177 -0.39 26.66 -6.97
C MET A 177 0.51 27.76 -6.43
N ARG A 178 -0.05 28.94 -6.17
CA ARG A 178 0.68 30.06 -5.56
C ARG A 178 1.07 29.79 -4.11
N ALA A 179 0.16 29.19 -3.33
CA ALA A 179 0.40 28.72 -1.98
C ALA A 179 0.39 27.18 -1.98
N MET A 180 1.40 26.56 -1.39
CA MET A 180 1.54 25.11 -1.31
C MET A 180 1.71 24.71 0.15
N GLU A 181 0.80 23.90 0.65
CA GLU A 181 0.79 23.43 2.03
C GLU A 181 1.52 22.08 2.12
N ASN A 182 2.43 21.97 3.07
CA ASN A 182 3.18 20.76 3.37
C ASN A 182 3.12 20.43 4.88
N GLY A 183 2.17 21.04 5.59
CA GLY A 183 2.01 20.90 7.04
C GLY A 183 1.10 19.74 7.46
N ALA A 184 0.75 19.73 8.75
CA ALA A 184 -0.13 18.74 9.36
C ALA A 184 -1.58 18.81 8.82
N GLN A 185 -1.99 19.96 8.32
CA GLN A 185 -3.29 20.16 7.66
C GLN A 185 -3.05 20.48 6.19
N VAL A 186 -3.35 19.52 5.32
CA VAL A 186 -3.28 19.69 3.85
C VAL A 186 -4.70 19.70 3.31
N LYS A 187 -5.15 20.89 2.85
CA LYS A 187 -6.43 20.99 2.16
C LYS A 187 -6.30 20.46 0.74
N GLN A 188 -7.02 19.39 0.43
CA GLN A 188 -7.06 18.83 -0.93
C GLN A 188 -7.53 19.91 -1.91
N ALA A 189 -6.85 20.02 -3.06
CA ALA A 189 -7.28 20.93 -4.10
C ALA A 189 -8.58 20.43 -4.73
N THR A 190 -9.55 21.33 -4.87
CA THR A 190 -10.84 21.06 -5.50
C THR A 190 -10.87 21.60 -6.93
N LYS A 191 -11.89 21.22 -7.71
CA LYS A 191 -12.10 21.77 -9.05
C LYS A 191 -12.37 23.27 -8.95
N GLY A 192 -11.58 24.08 -9.69
CA GLY A 192 -11.71 25.55 -9.66
C GLY A 192 -11.04 26.21 -8.45
N ASP A 193 -10.15 25.53 -7.73
CA ASP A 193 -9.42 26.09 -6.58
C ASP A 193 -8.67 27.38 -6.96
N PRO A 194 -8.97 28.54 -6.29
CA PRO A 194 -8.37 29.83 -6.65
C PRO A 194 -6.86 29.91 -6.44
N ARG A 195 -6.26 28.97 -5.69
CA ARG A 195 -4.81 28.87 -5.50
C ARG A 195 -4.09 28.40 -6.75
N VAL A 196 -4.78 27.70 -7.66
CA VAL A 196 -4.20 27.10 -8.86
C VAL A 196 -3.90 28.21 -9.89
N THR A 197 -2.67 28.23 -10.42
CA THR A 197 -2.27 29.15 -11.48
C THR A 197 -2.82 28.72 -12.84
N ARG A 198 -2.83 29.60 -13.85
CA ARG A 198 -3.31 29.26 -15.21
C ARG A 198 -2.48 28.14 -15.84
N LEU A 199 -1.16 28.25 -15.78
CA LEU A 199 -0.24 27.19 -16.20
C LEU A 199 -0.42 25.93 -15.35
N GLY A 200 -0.59 26.11 -14.04
CA GLY A 200 -0.85 25.01 -13.10
C GLY A 200 -2.09 24.21 -13.46
N ALA A 201 -3.18 24.85 -13.88
CA ALA A 201 -4.39 24.18 -14.34
C ALA A 201 -4.13 23.35 -15.62
N PHE A 202 -3.36 23.90 -16.57
CA PHE A 202 -2.94 23.16 -17.76
C PHE A 202 -2.08 21.95 -17.39
N LEU A 203 -1.06 22.13 -16.55
CA LEU A 203 -0.15 21.04 -16.13
C LEU A 203 -0.91 19.91 -15.43
N ARG A 204 -1.86 20.23 -14.54
CA ARG A 204 -2.71 19.24 -13.85
C ARG A 204 -3.59 18.46 -14.81
N ARG A 205 -4.27 19.15 -15.73
CA ARG A 205 -5.13 18.52 -16.74
C ARG A 205 -4.36 17.55 -17.65
N THR A 206 -3.11 17.89 -17.95
CA THR A 206 -2.22 17.07 -18.80
C THR A 206 -1.34 16.11 -17.98
N SER A 207 -1.36 16.19 -16.64
CA SER A 207 -0.49 15.45 -15.72
C SER A 207 1.01 15.72 -15.92
N LEU A 208 1.37 16.77 -16.63
CA LEU A 208 2.77 17.18 -16.81
C LEU A 208 3.40 17.67 -15.50
N ASP A 209 2.60 18.10 -14.53
CA ASP A 209 3.07 18.45 -13.18
C ASP A 209 3.69 17.25 -12.45
N GLU A 210 3.36 16.03 -12.82
CA GLU A 210 3.86 14.81 -12.18
C GLU A 210 5.15 14.25 -12.80
N LEU A 211 5.63 14.81 -13.94
CA LEU A 211 6.86 14.34 -14.58
C LEU A 211 8.10 14.32 -13.66
N PRO A 212 8.30 15.26 -12.73
CA PRO A 212 9.44 15.19 -11.80
C PRO A 212 9.45 13.95 -10.90
N GLN A 213 8.32 13.24 -10.73
CA GLN A 213 8.26 12.00 -9.95
C GLN A 213 9.12 10.88 -10.56
N PHE A 214 9.45 10.92 -11.85
CA PHE A 214 10.38 9.97 -12.44
C PHE A 214 11.79 10.05 -11.80
N VAL A 215 12.18 11.20 -11.24
CA VAL A 215 13.37 11.32 -10.41
C VAL A 215 13.22 10.49 -9.11
N ASN A 216 12.04 10.52 -8.47
CA ASN A 216 11.78 9.66 -7.31
C ASN A 216 11.85 8.17 -7.66
N VAL A 217 11.41 7.79 -8.87
CA VAL A 217 11.54 6.40 -9.34
C VAL A 217 13.02 6.02 -9.49
N LEU A 218 13.85 6.86 -10.10
CA LEU A 218 15.30 6.60 -10.22
C LEU A 218 15.99 6.51 -8.86
N ARG A 219 15.62 7.36 -7.90
CA ARG A 219 16.11 7.32 -6.51
C ARG A 219 15.71 6.05 -5.76
N GLY A 220 14.61 5.41 -6.17
CA GLY A 220 14.08 4.20 -5.55
C GLY A 220 13.00 4.47 -4.51
N ASP A 221 12.58 5.71 -4.32
CA ASP A 221 11.48 6.10 -3.42
C ASP A 221 10.12 5.64 -3.95
N MET A 222 9.98 5.59 -5.28
CA MET A 222 8.76 5.26 -6.01
C MET A 222 9.00 4.21 -7.10
N SER A 223 7.92 3.72 -7.68
CA SER A 223 7.85 2.88 -8.88
C SER A 223 7.08 3.62 -9.98
N VAL A 224 7.23 3.21 -11.22
CA VAL A 224 6.38 3.69 -12.33
C VAL A 224 4.93 3.30 -12.07
N VAL A 225 4.71 2.03 -11.73
CA VAL A 225 3.37 1.46 -11.44
C VAL A 225 3.30 0.96 -10.00
N GLY A 226 2.26 1.36 -9.28
CA GLY A 226 2.00 0.96 -7.90
C GLY A 226 0.83 1.74 -7.29
N PRO A 227 0.48 1.47 -6.02
CA PRO A 227 -0.51 2.23 -5.28
C PRO A 227 -0.17 3.73 -5.24
N ARG A 228 -1.16 4.60 -5.49
CA ARG A 228 -0.90 6.05 -5.47
C ARG A 228 -0.60 6.54 -4.07
N PRO A 229 0.52 7.27 -3.82
CA PRO A 229 0.86 7.75 -2.49
C PRO A 229 -0.09 8.89 -2.06
N HIS A 230 -0.63 8.81 -0.84
CA HIS A 230 -1.47 9.85 -0.24
C HIS A 230 -0.65 10.78 0.65
N ALA A 231 -1.16 12.01 0.86
CA ALA A 231 -0.55 12.93 1.83
C ALA A 231 -0.61 12.35 3.25
N VAL A 232 0.41 12.65 4.08
CA VAL A 232 0.53 12.11 5.44
C VAL A 232 -0.73 12.34 6.28
N ALA A 233 -1.34 13.54 6.16
CA ALA A 233 -2.57 13.86 6.88
C ALA A 233 -3.75 12.92 6.50
N HIS A 234 -3.88 12.57 5.22
CA HIS A 234 -4.93 11.65 4.74
C HIS A 234 -4.69 10.21 5.23
N ASN A 235 -3.44 9.75 5.26
CA ASN A 235 -3.12 8.43 5.78
C ASN A 235 -3.54 8.27 7.24
N ARG A 236 -3.25 9.27 8.09
CA ARG A 236 -3.67 9.27 9.51
C ARG A 236 -5.19 9.18 9.69
N HIS A 237 -5.95 9.76 8.78
CA HIS A 237 -7.41 9.70 8.81
C HIS A 237 -7.95 8.33 8.38
N TYR A 238 -7.50 7.80 7.23
CA TYR A 238 -8.08 6.60 6.65
C TYR A 238 -7.60 5.29 7.29
N ARG A 239 -6.39 5.24 7.86
CA ARG A 239 -5.86 4.04 8.51
C ARG A 239 -6.72 3.53 9.68
N THR A 240 -7.49 4.42 10.33
CA THR A 240 -8.40 4.06 11.43
C THR A 240 -9.78 3.65 10.95
N GLN A 241 -10.11 3.88 9.68
CA GLN A 241 -11.44 3.63 9.11
C GLN A 241 -11.45 2.46 8.12
N ILE A 242 -10.31 2.17 7.49
CA ILE A 242 -10.18 1.10 6.49
C ILE A 242 -9.10 0.14 6.98
N LEU A 243 -9.51 -1.09 7.33
CA LEU A 243 -8.64 -2.10 7.92
C LEU A 243 -7.41 -2.40 7.04
N GLU A 244 -7.63 -2.56 5.73
CA GLU A 244 -6.60 -2.93 4.77
C GLU A 244 -5.80 -1.73 4.22
N TYR A 245 -6.11 -0.51 4.69
CA TYR A 245 -5.49 0.70 4.15
C TYR A 245 -3.96 0.66 4.19
N MET A 246 -3.39 0.13 5.27
CA MET A 246 -1.94 0.08 5.47
C MET A 246 -1.25 -1.00 4.64
N LEU A 247 -1.95 -2.04 4.19
CA LEU A 247 -1.38 -3.09 3.35
C LEU A 247 -0.79 -2.54 2.04
N ARG A 248 -1.38 -1.49 1.50
CA ARG A 248 -0.91 -0.82 0.27
C ARG A 248 0.53 -0.26 0.36
N HIS A 249 1.05 -0.06 1.58
CA HIS A 249 2.41 0.43 1.81
C HIS A 249 3.47 -0.68 1.80
N LYS A 250 3.09 -1.95 1.64
CA LYS A 250 4.05 -3.05 1.49
C LYS A 250 4.87 -2.99 0.19
N VAL A 251 4.41 -2.22 -0.77
CA VAL A 251 5.08 -2.00 -2.05
C VAL A 251 5.42 -0.52 -2.23
N LYS A 252 6.31 -0.22 -3.17
CA LYS A 252 6.61 1.18 -3.52
C LYS A 252 5.38 1.84 -4.13
N PRO A 253 5.07 3.09 -3.75
CA PRO A 253 4.01 3.85 -4.39
C PRO A 253 4.33 4.12 -5.87
N GLY A 254 3.29 4.16 -6.71
CA GLY A 254 3.42 4.39 -8.14
C GLY A 254 3.08 5.81 -8.58
N ILE A 255 3.64 6.23 -9.71
CA ILE A 255 3.18 7.41 -10.48
C ILE A 255 1.78 7.13 -11.00
N THR A 256 1.60 5.95 -11.59
CA THR A 256 0.30 5.41 -12.01
C THR A 256 0.00 4.08 -11.31
N GLY A 257 -1.23 3.57 -11.41
CA GLY A 257 -1.62 2.33 -10.76
C GLY A 257 -2.97 1.79 -11.22
N TRP A 258 -3.28 0.57 -10.82
CA TRP A 258 -4.50 -0.14 -11.23
C TRP A 258 -5.77 0.62 -10.85
N ALA A 259 -5.84 1.16 -9.63
CA ALA A 259 -6.94 2.01 -9.20
C ALA A 259 -7.15 3.22 -10.14
N GLN A 260 -6.06 3.90 -10.53
CA GLN A 260 -6.14 5.08 -11.38
C GLN A 260 -6.68 4.80 -12.78
N VAL A 261 -6.25 3.68 -13.41
CA VAL A 261 -6.70 3.32 -14.76
C VAL A 261 -8.13 2.74 -14.77
N ASN A 262 -8.64 2.32 -13.61
CA ASN A 262 -10.02 1.86 -13.44
C ASN A 262 -11.00 2.97 -12.98
N GLY A 263 -10.57 4.25 -12.98
CA GLY A 263 -11.45 5.39 -12.70
C GLY A 263 -11.36 5.94 -11.27
N TRP A 264 -10.55 5.35 -10.39
CA TRP A 264 -10.35 5.80 -9.00
C TRP A 264 -9.22 6.85 -8.87
N ARG A 265 -9.07 7.72 -9.87
CA ARG A 265 -8.03 8.76 -9.88
C ARG A 265 -8.45 10.05 -9.17
N GLY A 266 -9.73 10.39 -9.18
CA GLY A 266 -10.29 11.67 -8.72
C GLY A 266 -10.15 11.95 -7.22
N GLU A 267 -10.96 12.90 -6.74
CA GLU A 267 -11.05 13.23 -5.31
C GLU A 267 -11.54 12.03 -4.50
N THR A 268 -11.01 11.89 -3.28
CA THR A 268 -11.45 10.91 -2.30
C THR A 268 -12.21 11.63 -1.19
N ASP A 269 -13.32 12.25 -1.59
CA ASP A 269 -14.21 13.03 -0.74
C ASP A 269 -15.14 12.15 0.12
N THR A 270 -15.32 10.87 -0.26
CA THR A 270 -16.10 9.89 0.48
C THR A 270 -15.27 8.66 0.87
N LEU A 271 -15.70 8.00 1.96
CA LEU A 271 -15.05 6.77 2.43
C LEU A 271 -15.12 5.67 1.38
N ASP A 272 -16.28 5.51 0.70
CA ASP A 272 -16.49 4.48 -0.33
C ASP A 272 -15.52 4.63 -1.50
N LYS A 273 -15.24 5.86 -1.92
CA LYS A 273 -14.24 6.11 -2.97
C LYS A 273 -12.83 5.72 -2.53
N MET A 274 -12.52 5.91 -1.25
CA MET A 274 -11.23 5.48 -0.71
C MET A 274 -11.17 3.96 -0.59
N VAL A 275 -12.24 3.30 -0.12
CA VAL A 275 -12.35 1.83 -0.06
C VAL A 275 -12.15 1.23 -1.44
N GLY A 276 -12.90 1.67 -2.46
CA GLY A 276 -12.75 1.17 -3.83
C GLY A 276 -11.34 1.37 -4.41
N ARG A 277 -10.67 2.48 -4.04
CA ARG A 277 -9.26 2.69 -4.42
C ARG A 277 -8.34 1.68 -3.74
N VAL A 278 -8.50 1.46 -2.43
CA VAL A 278 -7.71 0.49 -1.67
C VAL A 278 -7.88 -0.91 -2.22
N GLU A 279 -9.12 -1.34 -2.49
CA GLU A 279 -9.42 -2.65 -3.08
C GLU A 279 -8.68 -2.88 -4.40
N HIS A 280 -8.69 -1.89 -5.32
CA HIS A 280 -7.95 -1.99 -6.58
C HIS A 280 -6.43 -1.99 -6.38
N ASP A 281 -5.92 -1.23 -5.40
CA ASP A 281 -4.50 -1.27 -5.06
C ASP A 281 -4.10 -2.67 -4.53
N LEU A 282 -4.95 -3.31 -3.72
CA LEU A 282 -4.73 -4.65 -3.20
C LEU A 282 -4.87 -5.72 -4.29
N GLU A 283 -5.86 -5.58 -5.21
CA GLU A 283 -6.01 -6.43 -6.38
C GLU A 283 -4.74 -6.41 -7.25
N TYR A 284 -4.17 -5.22 -7.49
CA TYR A 284 -2.90 -5.07 -8.18
C TYR A 284 -1.78 -5.84 -7.49
N MET A 285 -1.69 -5.74 -6.17
CA MET A 285 -0.65 -6.42 -5.39
C MET A 285 -0.80 -7.94 -5.44
N LYS A 286 -2.03 -8.45 -5.47
CA LYS A 286 -2.36 -9.88 -5.55
C LYS A 286 -2.08 -10.46 -6.94
N SER A 287 -2.41 -9.71 -7.99
CA SER A 287 -2.34 -10.16 -9.38
C SER A 287 -1.14 -9.63 -10.15
N TRP A 288 -0.15 -9.07 -9.46
CA TRP A 288 0.98 -8.41 -10.10
C TRP A 288 1.76 -9.33 -11.04
N THR A 289 1.99 -8.79 -12.22
CA THR A 289 2.95 -9.29 -13.22
C THR A 289 3.57 -8.10 -13.95
N LEU A 290 4.74 -8.29 -14.55
CA LEU A 290 5.34 -7.25 -15.40
C LEU A 290 4.43 -6.91 -16.60
N GLY A 291 3.69 -7.88 -17.12
CA GLY A 291 2.68 -7.67 -18.18
C GLY A 291 1.54 -6.77 -17.71
N LEU A 292 1.12 -6.88 -16.44
CA LEU A 292 0.13 -5.97 -15.85
C LEU A 292 0.66 -4.55 -15.73
N ASP A 293 1.92 -4.36 -15.36
CA ASP A 293 2.55 -3.04 -15.35
C ASP A 293 2.56 -2.38 -16.74
N LEU A 294 2.94 -3.12 -17.79
CA LEU A 294 2.90 -2.63 -19.16
C LEU A 294 1.48 -2.25 -19.60
N LYS A 295 0.48 -3.09 -19.24
CA LYS A 295 -0.94 -2.80 -19.48
C LYS A 295 -1.37 -1.50 -18.78
N ILE A 296 -0.98 -1.30 -17.52
CA ILE A 296 -1.34 -0.10 -16.74
C ILE A 296 -0.69 1.13 -17.37
N VAL A 297 0.59 1.07 -17.76
CA VAL A 297 1.28 2.17 -18.47
C VAL A 297 0.54 2.51 -19.76
N PHE A 298 0.21 1.51 -20.58
CA PHE A 298 -0.55 1.72 -21.81
C PHE A 298 -1.91 2.39 -21.54
N LEU A 299 -2.68 1.89 -20.56
CA LEU A 299 -3.97 2.47 -20.18
C LEU A 299 -3.84 3.89 -19.60
N THR A 300 -2.72 4.22 -18.95
CA THR A 300 -2.45 5.57 -18.44
C THR A 300 -2.32 6.58 -19.57
N VAL A 301 -1.65 6.19 -20.67
CA VAL A 301 -1.43 7.07 -21.82
C VAL A 301 -2.67 7.16 -22.73
N PHE A 302 -3.33 6.02 -23.00
CA PHE A 302 -4.38 5.90 -24.02
C PHE A 302 -5.78 5.69 -23.44
N GLY A 303 -5.93 5.37 -22.16
CA GLY A 303 -7.20 5.07 -21.51
C GLY A 303 -8.10 6.30 -21.35
N ARG A 304 -9.41 6.18 -21.65
CA ARG A 304 -10.40 7.26 -21.48
C ARG A 304 -10.68 7.56 -20.00
N LYS A 305 -10.83 6.53 -19.17
CA LYS A 305 -11.14 6.66 -17.73
C LYS A 305 -10.11 7.48 -16.94
N VAL A 306 -8.83 7.45 -17.37
CA VAL A 306 -7.76 8.24 -16.74
C VAL A 306 -7.93 9.73 -17.00
N ARG A 307 -8.48 10.11 -18.17
CA ARG A 307 -8.70 11.51 -18.57
C ARG A 307 -9.90 12.12 -17.88
N GLU A 308 -10.96 11.35 -17.62
CA GLU A 308 -12.18 11.82 -16.95
C GLU A 308 -11.94 12.22 -15.48
N GLY A 309 -10.95 11.64 -14.80
CA GLY A 309 -10.55 11.97 -13.43
C GLY A 309 -9.43 13.01 -13.28
N ALA A 310 -8.94 13.61 -14.37
CA ALA A 310 -7.95 14.69 -14.35
C ALA A 310 -8.66 16.05 -14.32
N TYR A 311 -8.26 16.95 -13.38
CA TYR A 311 -8.82 18.30 -13.24
C TYR A 311 -8.18 19.28 -14.21
#